data_4bf1fad97a733f440f3e715bfb4e6d44
#
_entry.id   4bf1fad97a733f440f3e715bfb4e6d44
#
_cell.length_a   1.000
_cell.length_b   1.000
_cell.length_c   1.000
_cell.angle_alpha   90.00
_cell.angle_beta   90.00
_cell.angle_gamma   90.00
#
_symmetry.space_group_name_H-M   'P 1'
#
loop_
_entity.id
_entity.type
_entity.pdbx_description
1 polymer ?
#
loop_
_entity_poly.entity_id
_entity_poly.type
_entity_poly.pdbx_seq_one_letter_code
_entity_poly.pdbx_strand_id
1 'polypeptide(L)'
;MRIQTQVIDTGIGMSEEFLPSLFEAFARERNTTAAKVAGTGLGMPIIKKYVDMMGGTIKAESKLGEGSKFTVIMEYRIADKGYYEQVTDPSPDTEETDRISGKYVLLAEDNDLNAEIAEFILEDMGLMVDRVEDGVQCVARMEQKPAGTYDLILMDIQMPNMDGYKATQAIRRLEDKKKAGIPIIAMTANAFEEDRKKAFEKGMNGHIAKPVDAEKVKKTILSAIR
;
A
#
# COMPACT_ATOMS: atom_id res chain seq x y z
N MET A 1 22.21 16.47 8.42
CA MET A 1 22.57 15.03 8.44
C MET A 1 22.62 14.51 7.02
N ARG A 2 23.63 13.72 6.66
CA ARG A 2 23.76 13.09 5.34
C ARG A 2 23.41 11.61 5.48
N ILE A 3 22.44 11.13 4.71
CA ILE A 3 21.98 9.74 4.69
C ILE A 3 22.33 9.13 3.34
N GLN A 4 22.92 7.94 3.38
CA GLN A 4 23.15 7.11 2.20
C GLN A 4 22.30 5.86 2.29
N THR A 5 21.45 5.66 1.29
CA THR A 5 20.62 4.46 1.12
C THR A 5 21.14 3.67 -0.05
N GLN A 6 21.29 2.36 0.10
CA GLN A 6 21.68 1.44 -0.98
C GLN A 6 20.64 0.35 -1.16
N VAL A 7 20.26 0.12 -2.41
CA VAL A 7 19.42 -1.01 -2.83
C VAL A 7 20.26 -1.89 -3.73
N ILE A 8 20.41 -3.15 -3.38
CA ILE A 8 21.25 -4.12 -4.08
C ILE A 8 20.37 -5.32 -4.44
N ASP A 9 20.41 -5.72 -5.71
CA ASP A 9 19.76 -6.92 -6.21
C ASP A 9 20.76 -7.85 -6.88
N THR A 10 20.39 -9.11 -7.02
CA THR A 10 21.12 -10.16 -7.73
C THR A 10 20.40 -10.54 -9.03
N GLY A 11 19.70 -9.60 -9.65
CA GLY A 11 18.92 -9.79 -10.86
C GLY A 11 19.80 -9.90 -12.10
N ILE A 12 19.19 -9.71 -13.27
CA ILE A 12 19.87 -9.84 -14.55
C ILE A 12 20.96 -8.78 -14.78
N GLY A 13 20.98 -7.71 -13.99
CA GLY A 13 21.87 -6.58 -14.18
C GLY A 13 21.60 -5.82 -15.46
N MET A 14 22.50 -4.88 -15.79
CA MET A 14 22.44 -4.02 -16.96
C MET A 14 23.80 -3.98 -17.64
N SER A 15 23.81 -3.76 -18.96
CA SER A 15 25.06 -3.61 -19.73
C SER A 15 25.73 -2.26 -19.44
N GLU A 16 27.06 -2.22 -19.60
CA GLU A 16 27.84 -0.98 -19.47
C GLU A 16 27.40 0.10 -20.47
N GLU A 17 26.91 -0.33 -21.66
CA GLU A 17 26.42 0.56 -22.71
C GLU A 17 25.09 1.23 -22.34
N PHE A 18 24.24 0.54 -21.56
CA PHE A 18 22.92 1.06 -21.15
C PHE A 18 23.01 1.99 -19.92
N LEU A 19 23.92 1.74 -19.00
CA LEU A 19 24.03 2.49 -17.74
C LEU A 19 24.02 4.03 -17.90
N PRO A 20 24.71 4.64 -18.86
CA PRO A 20 24.68 6.09 -19.04
C PRO A 20 23.29 6.65 -19.38
N SER A 21 22.46 5.88 -20.09
CA SER A 21 21.12 6.28 -20.50
C SER A 21 20.01 5.86 -19.50
N LEU A 22 20.35 5.17 -18.43
CA LEU A 22 19.40 4.63 -17.45
C LEU A 22 18.41 5.69 -16.91
N PHE A 23 18.86 6.92 -16.75
CA PHE A 23 18.06 8.02 -16.22
C PHE A 23 17.43 8.89 -17.32
N GLU A 24 17.56 8.53 -18.59
CA GLU A 24 16.90 9.21 -19.70
C GLU A 24 15.46 8.73 -19.87
N ALA A 25 14.57 9.64 -20.25
CA ALA A 25 13.17 9.29 -20.46
C ALA A 25 13.00 8.29 -21.60
N PHE A 26 12.17 7.27 -21.36
CA PHE A 26 11.88 6.18 -22.30
C PHE A 26 13.07 5.26 -22.64
N ALA A 27 14.20 5.39 -21.94
CA ALA A 27 15.33 4.49 -22.09
C ALA A 27 14.96 3.07 -21.66
N ARG A 28 15.32 2.09 -22.51
CA ARG A 28 15.09 0.66 -22.24
C ARG A 28 16.24 -0.15 -22.84
N GLU A 29 16.71 -1.11 -22.07
CA GLU A 29 17.69 -2.06 -22.58
C GLU A 29 17.04 -3.04 -23.57
N ARG A 30 17.54 -3.12 -24.78
CA ARG A 30 16.94 -3.90 -25.88
C ARG A 30 17.32 -5.39 -25.89
N ASN A 31 18.27 -5.82 -25.07
CA ASN A 31 18.90 -7.13 -25.16
C ASN A 31 18.35 -8.21 -24.20
N THR A 32 17.26 -7.97 -23.52
CA THR A 32 16.67 -9.00 -22.65
C THR A 32 15.65 -9.82 -23.43
N THR A 33 16.10 -10.89 -24.04
CA THR A 33 15.28 -11.90 -24.75
C THR A 33 14.32 -12.66 -23.81
N ALA A 34 14.38 -12.44 -22.51
CA ALA A 34 13.64 -13.22 -21.51
C ALA A 34 12.48 -12.50 -20.84
N ALA A 35 12.29 -11.20 -21.00
CA ALA A 35 11.23 -10.52 -20.28
C ALA A 35 10.36 -9.67 -21.21
N LYS A 36 9.16 -10.16 -21.49
CA LYS A 36 8.01 -9.33 -21.86
C LYS A 36 7.59 -8.44 -20.65
N VAL A 37 8.55 -7.83 -19.96
CA VAL A 37 8.25 -6.88 -18.88
C VAL A 37 7.82 -5.59 -19.57
N ALA A 38 6.53 -5.36 -19.59
CA ALA A 38 5.96 -4.10 -20.05
C ALA A 38 6.37 -3.00 -19.07
N GLY A 39 7.18 -2.04 -19.53
CA GLY A 39 7.57 -0.87 -18.75
C GLY A 39 7.66 0.34 -19.66
N THR A 40 7.25 1.52 -19.15
CA THR A 40 7.26 2.77 -19.92
C THR A 40 8.64 3.39 -20.08
N GLY A 41 9.65 2.94 -19.32
CA GLY A 41 10.98 3.57 -19.24
C GLY A 41 10.97 4.94 -18.56
N LEU A 42 9.94 5.23 -17.75
CA LEU A 42 9.81 6.50 -17.05
C LEU A 42 10.17 6.43 -15.55
N GLY A 43 10.26 5.24 -14.97
CA GLY A 43 10.49 5.08 -13.52
C GLY A 43 11.81 5.70 -13.06
N MET A 44 12.93 5.34 -13.68
CA MET A 44 14.25 5.84 -13.27
C MET A 44 14.46 7.35 -13.53
N PRO A 45 14.02 7.93 -14.66
CA PRO A 45 14.00 9.38 -14.83
C PRO A 45 13.19 10.13 -13.78
N ILE A 46 12.03 9.60 -13.37
CA ILE A 46 11.18 10.19 -12.32
C ILE A 46 11.92 10.17 -10.98
N ILE A 47 12.49 9.03 -10.59
CA ILE A 47 13.27 8.90 -9.36
C ILE A 47 14.44 9.89 -9.36
N LYS A 48 15.20 9.96 -10.45
CA LYS A 48 16.31 10.90 -10.61
C LYS A 48 15.85 12.34 -10.39
N LYS A 49 14.74 12.73 -11.01
CA LYS A 49 14.16 14.06 -10.88
C LYS A 49 13.77 14.38 -9.43
N TYR A 50 13.12 13.46 -8.73
CA TYR A 50 12.77 13.68 -7.32
C TYR A 50 14.00 13.82 -6.43
N VAL A 51 14.99 12.94 -6.59
CA VAL A 51 16.25 13.01 -5.83
C VAL A 51 16.95 14.36 -6.07
N ASP A 52 17.01 14.81 -7.32
CA ASP A 52 17.61 16.11 -7.67
C ASP A 52 16.82 17.30 -7.08
N MET A 53 15.49 17.27 -7.13
CA MET A 53 14.63 18.29 -6.52
C MET A 53 14.81 18.38 -5.00
N MET A 54 15.12 17.27 -4.35
CA MET A 54 15.43 17.21 -2.92
C MET A 54 16.89 17.53 -2.60
N GLY A 55 17.70 17.93 -3.58
CA GLY A 55 19.13 18.25 -3.40
C GLY A 55 20.02 17.04 -3.16
N GLY A 56 19.53 15.84 -3.49
CA GLY A 56 20.28 14.59 -3.35
C GLY A 56 21.04 14.17 -4.61
N THR A 57 21.64 12.99 -4.56
CA THR A 57 22.28 12.36 -5.71
C THR A 57 21.91 10.88 -5.77
N ILE A 58 21.74 10.36 -6.98
CA ILE A 58 21.52 8.92 -7.24
C ILE A 58 22.60 8.42 -8.18
N LYS A 59 23.14 7.24 -7.90
CA LYS A 59 24.09 6.50 -8.75
C LYS A 59 23.63 5.07 -8.93
N ALA A 60 23.91 4.50 -10.09
CA ALA A 60 23.70 3.08 -10.39
C ALA A 60 25.04 2.44 -10.76
N GLU A 61 25.28 1.26 -10.20
CA GLU A 61 26.38 0.35 -10.55
C GLU A 61 25.70 -0.98 -10.92
N SER A 62 26.02 -1.56 -12.08
CA SER A 62 25.42 -2.81 -12.49
C SER A 62 26.34 -3.57 -13.43
N LYS A 63 26.20 -4.89 -13.44
CA LYS A 63 26.87 -5.76 -14.37
C LYS A 63 25.92 -6.85 -14.83
N LEU A 64 25.87 -7.08 -16.13
CA LEU A 64 24.99 -8.05 -16.74
C LEU A 64 25.25 -9.47 -16.16
N GLY A 65 24.19 -10.10 -15.64
CA GLY A 65 24.24 -11.42 -15.00
C GLY A 65 24.66 -11.41 -13.52
N GLU A 66 25.01 -10.25 -12.93
CA GLU A 66 25.42 -10.14 -11.52
C GLU A 66 24.48 -9.30 -10.65
N GLY A 67 23.59 -8.51 -11.30
CA GLY A 67 22.62 -7.66 -10.59
C GLY A 67 22.98 -6.19 -10.64
N SER A 68 22.30 -5.40 -9.78
CA SER A 68 22.44 -3.95 -9.75
C SER A 68 22.55 -3.42 -8.33
N LYS A 69 23.19 -2.25 -8.18
CA LYS A 69 23.32 -1.52 -6.94
C LYS A 69 22.99 -0.06 -7.19
N PHE A 70 21.94 0.42 -6.55
CA PHE A 70 21.54 1.81 -6.55
C PHE A 70 21.95 2.48 -5.24
N THR A 71 22.61 3.63 -5.34
CA THR A 71 23.02 4.42 -4.16
C THR A 71 22.38 5.80 -4.24
N VAL A 72 21.57 6.14 -3.26
CA VAL A 72 20.94 7.46 -3.08
C VAL A 72 21.59 8.15 -1.89
N ILE A 73 22.01 9.40 -2.06
CA ILE A 73 22.56 10.23 -0.99
C ILE A 73 21.67 11.47 -0.86
N MET A 74 21.16 11.70 0.35
CA MET A 74 20.29 12.81 0.68
C MET A 74 20.85 13.60 1.86
N GLU A 75 20.67 14.92 1.84
CA GLU A 75 21.01 15.78 2.96
C GLU A 75 19.74 16.31 3.63
N TYR A 76 19.58 16.01 4.91
CA TYR A 76 18.45 16.45 5.72
C TYR A 76 18.89 17.44 6.78
N ARG A 77 18.06 18.44 7.05
CA ARG A 77 18.22 19.26 8.26
C ARG A 77 17.80 18.40 9.45
N ILE A 78 18.58 18.44 10.52
CA ILE A 78 18.18 17.84 11.79
C ILE A 78 17.22 18.81 12.43
N ALA A 79 16.04 18.36 12.81
CA ALA A 79 15.07 19.17 13.54
C ALA A 79 15.64 19.51 14.95
N ASP A 80 15.35 20.70 15.43
CA ASP A 80 15.76 21.12 16.76
C ASP A 80 15.08 20.26 17.85
N LYS A 81 15.78 20.10 18.99
CA LYS A 81 15.31 19.25 20.10
C LYS A 81 13.89 19.59 20.57
N GLY A 82 13.53 20.88 20.57
CA GLY A 82 12.21 21.38 20.92
C GLY A 82 11.10 20.98 19.93
N TYR A 83 11.44 20.59 18.69
CA TYR A 83 10.47 20.06 17.74
C TYR A 83 10.04 18.65 18.14
N TYR A 84 10.96 17.81 18.63
CA TYR A 84 10.64 16.47 19.11
C TYR A 84 9.82 16.50 20.41
N GLU A 85 10.06 17.45 21.30
CA GLU A 85 9.30 17.61 22.54
C GLU A 85 7.84 18.03 22.26
N GLN A 86 7.58 18.76 21.16
CA GLN A 86 6.24 19.11 20.73
C GLN A 86 5.50 17.96 20.01
N VAL A 87 6.23 17.02 19.39
CA VAL A 87 5.67 15.85 18.68
C VAL A 87 5.49 14.67 19.64
N THR A 88 6.18 14.66 20.78
CA THR A 88 6.05 13.64 21.84
C THR A 88 5.05 14.02 22.95
N ASP A 89 4.37 15.18 22.82
CA ASP A 89 3.22 15.44 23.68
C ASP A 89 2.18 14.31 23.41
N PRO A 90 1.68 13.63 24.44
CA PRO A 90 0.65 12.62 24.24
C PRO A 90 -0.57 13.33 23.66
N SER A 91 -0.61 13.35 22.34
CA SER A 91 -1.75 13.87 21.60
C SER A 91 -2.98 13.02 21.91
N PRO A 92 -4.18 13.53 21.65
CA PRO A 92 -5.42 12.76 21.79
C PRO A 92 -5.46 11.42 21.06
N ASP A 93 -4.37 11.07 20.38
CA ASP A 93 -4.13 9.83 19.65
C ASP A 93 -4.10 8.55 20.50
N THR A 94 -3.81 8.62 21.82
CA THR A 94 -3.81 7.44 22.69
C THR A 94 -5.23 6.89 22.88
N GLU A 95 -6.21 7.74 23.14
CA GLU A 95 -7.61 7.31 23.27
C GLU A 95 -8.18 6.78 21.95
N GLU A 96 -7.77 7.35 20.81
CA GLU A 96 -8.21 6.90 19.48
C GLU A 96 -7.56 5.58 19.09
N THR A 97 -6.28 5.38 19.40
CA THR A 97 -5.57 4.12 19.15
C THR A 97 -6.12 3.00 20.03
N ASP A 98 -6.45 3.29 21.30
CA ASP A 98 -7.07 2.33 22.22
C ASP A 98 -8.44 1.85 21.73
N ARG A 99 -9.19 2.66 20.96
CA ARG A 99 -10.49 2.28 20.39
C ARG A 99 -10.40 1.24 19.28
N ILE A 100 -9.30 1.18 18.56
CA ILE A 100 -9.09 0.25 17.43
C ILE A 100 -8.15 -0.90 17.79
N SER A 101 -7.34 -0.76 18.84
CA SER A 101 -6.43 -1.80 19.30
C SER A 101 -7.18 -3.10 19.62
N GLY A 102 -6.62 -4.22 19.18
CA GLY A 102 -7.22 -5.55 19.35
C GLY A 102 -8.40 -5.87 18.41
N LYS A 103 -8.81 -4.92 17.56
CA LYS A 103 -9.83 -5.18 16.53
C LYS A 103 -9.30 -6.08 15.44
N TYR A 104 -10.18 -6.90 14.84
CA TYR A 104 -9.80 -7.89 13.85
C TYR A 104 -10.27 -7.48 12.46
N VAL A 105 -9.34 -7.33 11.55
CA VAL A 105 -9.53 -6.86 10.18
C VAL A 105 -9.43 -8.03 9.20
N LEU A 106 -10.39 -8.18 8.30
CA LEU A 106 -10.25 -9.03 7.12
C LEU A 106 -9.72 -8.17 5.97
N LEU A 107 -8.49 -8.44 5.53
CA LEU A 107 -7.82 -7.74 4.44
C LEU A 107 -7.93 -8.55 3.15
N ALA A 108 -8.61 -8.02 2.14
CA ALA A 108 -8.67 -8.60 0.79
C ALA A 108 -7.77 -7.80 -0.16
N GLU A 109 -6.63 -8.37 -0.53
CA GLU A 109 -5.58 -7.77 -1.37
C GLU A 109 -4.84 -8.86 -2.12
N ASP A 110 -4.79 -8.80 -3.45
CA ASP A 110 -4.19 -9.81 -4.32
C ASP A 110 -2.68 -9.62 -4.51
N ASN A 111 -2.18 -8.40 -4.32
CA ASN A 111 -0.77 -8.09 -4.47
C ASN A 111 -0.02 -8.26 -3.15
N ASP A 112 0.95 -9.18 -3.10
CA ASP A 112 1.70 -9.51 -1.88
C ASP A 112 2.38 -8.29 -1.25
N LEU A 113 3.03 -7.43 -2.05
CA LEU A 113 3.71 -6.26 -1.54
C LEU A 113 2.75 -5.23 -0.94
N ASN A 114 1.59 -5.02 -1.59
CA ASN A 114 0.56 -4.13 -1.04
C ASN A 114 -0.03 -4.69 0.26
N ALA A 115 -0.23 -6.01 0.31
CA ALA A 115 -0.71 -6.69 1.50
C ALA A 115 0.27 -6.55 2.66
N GLU A 116 1.56 -6.83 2.46
CA GLU A 116 2.61 -6.66 3.49
C GLU A 116 2.66 -5.23 4.04
N ILE A 117 2.54 -4.23 3.16
CA ILE A 117 2.51 -2.81 3.59
C ILE A 117 1.26 -2.52 4.42
N ALA A 118 0.08 -3.00 3.97
CA ALA A 118 -1.16 -2.79 4.69
C ALA A 118 -1.17 -3.52 6.04
N GLU A 119 -0.73 -4.78 6.08
CA GLU A 119 -0.57 -5.57 7.31
C GLU A 119 0.33 -4.86 8.31
N PHE A 120 1.52 -4.43 7.88
CA PHE A 120 2.46 -3.70 8.73
C PHE A 120 1.82 -2.45 9.35
N ILE A 121 1.13 -1.64 8.53
CA ILE A 121 0.46 -0.41 9.01
C ILE A 121 -0.65 -0.74 10.03
N LEU A 122 -1.45 -1.78 9.77
CA LEU A 122 -2.56 -2.18 10.64
C LEU A 122 -2.05 -2.77 11.96
N GLU A 123 -1.04 -3.63 11.91
CA GLU A 123 -0.43 -4.25 13.08
C GLU A 123 0.29 -3.21 13.97
N ASP A 124 0.95 -2.21 13.38
CA ASP A 124 1.56 -1.08 14.11
C ASP A 124 0.50 -0.25 14.88
N MET A 125 -0.75 -0.22 14.39
CA MET A 125 -1.90 0.36 15.09
C MET A 125 -2.52 -0.58 16.15
N GLY A 126 -1.99 -1.77 16.35
CA GLY A 126 -2.49 -2.77 17.29
C GLY A 126 -3.69 -3.58 16.78
N LEU A 127 -3.97 -3.57 15.49
CA LEU A 127 -5.02 -4.39 14.86
C LEU A 127 -4.51 -5.81 14.58
N MET A 128 -5.40 -6.78 14.58
CA MET A 128 -5.14 -8.13 14.10
C MET A 128 -5.62 -8.24 12.65
N VAL A 129 -4.85 -8.93 11.79
CA VAL A 129 -5.16 -9.04 10.37
C VAL A 129 -5.30 -10.49 9.94
N ASP A 130 -6.33 -10.79 9.14
CA ASP A 130 -6.51 -12.05 8.40
C ASP A 130 -6.57 -11.68 6.91
N ARG A 131 -5.59 -12.13 6.13
CA ARG A 131 -5.50 -11.80 4.71
C ARG A 131 -6.17 -12.87 3.83
N VAL A 132 -6.77 -12.40 2.75
CA VAL A 132 -7.25 -13.19 1.62
C VAL A 132 -6.86 -12.52 0.30
N GLU A 133 -6.72 -13.29 -0.77
CA GLU A 133 -6.14 -12.82 -2.04
C GLU A 133 -7.18 -12.36 -3.06
N ASP A 134 -8.47 -12.61 -2.83
CA ASP A 134 -9.54 -12.21 -3.75
C ASP A 134 -10.91 -12.09 -3.07
N GLY A 135 -11.88 -11.59 -3.83
CA GLY A 135 -13.24 -11.42 -3.33
C GLY A 135 -13.98 -12.74 -3.07
N VAL A 136 -13.63 -13.84 -3.76
CA VAL A 136 -14.24 -15.16 -3.51
C VAL A 136 -13.82 -15.69 -2.15
N GLN A 137 -12.53 -15.62 -1.85
CA GLN A 137 -11.99 -16.02 -0.56
C GLN A 137 -12.56 -15.13 0.56
N CYS A 138 -12.69 -13.82 0.32
CA CYS A 138 -13.26 -12.90 1.29
C CYS A 138 -14.70 -13.27 1.65
N VAL A 139 -15.58 -13.52 0.67
CA VAL A 139 -16.96 -13.97 0.90
C VAL A 139 -16.98 -15.30 1.64
N ALA A 140 -16.21 -16.27 1.19
CA ALA A 140 -16.13 -17.60 1.81
C ALA A 140 -15.67 -17.49 3.28
N ARG A 141 -14.69 -16.63 3.58
CA ARG A 141 -14.22 -16.38 4.95
C ARG A 141 -15.32 -15.79 5.83
N MET A 142 -16.08 -14.84 5.29
CA MET A 142 -17.24 -14.25 5.97
C MET A 142 -18.35 -15.27 6.23
N GLU A 143 -18.60 -16.21 5.33
CA GLU A 143 -19.58 -17.27 5.51
C GLU A 143 -19.15 -18.26 6.60
N GLN A 144 -17.90 -18.72 6.55
CA GLN A 144 -17.37 -19.78 7.42
C GLN A 144 -17.15 -19.33 8.88
N LYS A 145 -16.71 -18.10 9.10
CA LYS A 145 -16.42 -17.61 10.45
C LYS A 145 -17.69 -17.16 11.17
N PRO A 146 -17.77 -17.31 12.48
CA PRO A 146 -18.89 -16.79 13.28
C PRO A 146 -19.09 -15.28 13.11
N ALA A 147 -20.32 -14.81 13.27
CA ALA A 147 -20.61 -13.37 13.25
C ALA A 147 -19.88 -12.67 14.40
N GLY A 148 -19.22 -11.54 14.09
CA GLY A 148 -18.42 -10.79 15.05
C GLY A 148 -16.98 -11.28 15.19
N THR A 149 -16.52 -12.22 14.34
CA THR A 149 -15.10 -12.58 14.24
C THR A 149 -14.28 -11.38 13.75
N TYR A 150 -14.76 -10.69 12.73
CA TYR A 150 -14.13 -9.49 12.19
C TYR A 150 -14.91 -8.24 12.58
N ASP A 151 -14.20 -7.16 12.84
CA ASP A 151 -14.75 -5.83 13.13
C ASP A 151 -14.94 -4.98 11.86
N LEU A 152 -14.10 -5.21 10.83
CA LEU A 152 -14.19 -4.53 9.55
C LEU A 152 -13.49 -5.34 8.44
N ILE A 153 -13.77 -4.95 7.18
CA ILE A 153 -13.10 -5.46 6.00
C ILE A 153 -12.40 -4.30 5.29
N LEU A 154 -11.11 -4.45 4.99
CA LEU A 154 -10.41 -3.64 4.01
C LEU A 154 -10.41 -4.40 2.69
N MET A 155 -10.98 -3.82 1.65
CA MET A 155 -11.29 -4.49 0.39
C MET A 155 -10.64 -3.78 -0.79
N ASP A 156 -9.66 -4.42 -1.43
CA ASP A 156 -9.22 -3.93 -2.74
C ASP A 156 -10.38 -4.06 -3.75
N ILE A 157 -10.48 -3.07 -4.61
CA ILE A 157 -11.48 -3.06 -5.69
C ILE A 157 -11.05 -3.97 -6.83
N GLN A 158 -9.76 -3.95 -7.20
CA GLN A 158 -9.24 -4.65 -8.37
C GLN A 158 -8.54 -5.95 -7.96
N MET A 159 -9.31 -7.02 -7.90
CA MET A 159 -8.81 -8.36 -7.59
C MET A 159 -9.22 -9.37 -8.67
N PRO A 160 -8.45 -10.46 -8.86
CA PRO A 160 -8.81 -11.56 -9.75
C PRO A 160 -10.06 -12.30 -9.24
N ASN A 161 -10.64 -13.16 -10.07
CA ASN A 161 -11.78 -14.02 -9.78
C ASN A 161 -13.05 -13.25 -9.41
N MET A 162 -13.02 -12.45 -8.35
CA MET A 162 -14.12 -11.59 -7.91
C MET A 162 -13.58 -10.24 -7.44
N ASP A 163 -14.03 -9.17 -8.09
CA ASP A 163 -13.70 -7.79 -7.70
C ASP A 163 -14.36 -7.38 -6.36
N GLY A 164 -13.81 -6.36 -5.72
CA GLY A 164 -14.26 -5.90 -4.39
C GLY A 164 -15.72 -5.41 -4.40
N TYR A 165 -16.23 -4.89 -5.50
CA TYR A 165 -17.64 -4.48 -5.59
C TYR A 165 -18.59 -5.68 -5.54
N LYS A 166 -18.28 -6.74 -6.29
CA LYS A 166 -19.07 -7.98 -6.29
C LYS A 166 -18.99 -8.68 -4.94
N ALA A 167 -17.78 -8.74 -4.34
CA ALA A 167 -17.60 -9.31 -3.01
C ALA A 167 -18.43 -8.54 -1.97
N THR A 168 -18.40 -7.21 -1.99
CA THR A 168 -19.24 -6.38 -1.12
C THR A 168 -20.72 -6.68 -1.29
N GLN A 169 -21.21 -6.73 -2.53
CA GLN A 169 -22.62 -7.04 -2.77
C GLN A 169 -23.01 -8.45 -2.30
N ALA A 170 -22.11 -9.44 -2.42
CA ALA A 170 -22.34 -10.78 -1.91
C ALA A 170 -22.42 -10.78 -0.38
N ILE A 171 -21.48 -10.12 0.30
CA ILE A 171 -21.48 -9.98 1.76
C ILE A 171 -22.75 -9.28 2.26
N ARG A 172 -23.20 -8.21 1.59
CA ARG A 172 -24.44 -7.49 1.94
C ARG A 172 -25.71 -8.32 1.82
N ARG A 173 -25.65 -9.44 1.06
CA ARG A 173 -26.77 -10.38 0.85
C ARG A 173 -26.76 -11.57 1.81
N LEU A 174 -25.76 -11.70 2.69
CA LEU A 174 -25.71 -12.78 3.67
C LEU A 174 -26.94 -12.72 4.58
N GLU A 175 -27.47 -13.89 4.95
CA GLU A 175 -28.65 -14.01 5.82
C GLU A 175 -28.40 -13.43 7.23
N ASP A 176 -27.19 -13.65 7.75
CA ASP A 176 -26.78 -13.10 9.03
C ASP A 176 -26.57 -11.57 8.93
N LYS A 177 -27.47 -10.84 9.57
CA LYS A 177 -27.46 -9.36 9.54
C LYS A 177 -26.23 -8.72 10.15
N LYS A 178 -25.56 -9.38 11.11
CA LYS A 178 -24.28 -8.88 11.67
C LYS A 178 -23.17 -8.99 10.65
N LYS A 179 -23.09 -10.13 9.96
CA LYS A 179 -22.13 -10.32 8.85
C LYS A 179 -22.41 -9.37 7.69
N ALA A 180 -23.67 -9.27 7.26
CA ALA A 180 -24.08 -8.38 6.18
C ALA A 180 -23.86 -6.90 6.49
N GLY A 181 -23.91 -6.51 7.77
CA GLY A 181 -23.73 -5.13 8.24
C GLY A 181 -22.30 -4.74 8.56
N ILE A 182 -21.31 -5.64 8.42
CA ILE A 182 -19.91 -5.34 8.74
C ILE A 182 -19.40 -4.11 7.97
N PRO A 183 -18.64 -3.19 8.60
CA PRO A 183 -18.00 -2.10 7.88
C PRO A 183 -17.07 -2.63 6.79
N ILE A 184 -17.22 -2.10 5.57
CA ILE A 184 -16.34 -2.43 4.42
C ILE A 184 -15.75 -1.13 3.90
N ILE A 185 -14.42 -1.04 3.90
CA ILE A 185 -13.66 0.11 3.41
C ILE A 185 -12.97 -0.29 2.11
N ALA A 186 -13.23 0.45 1.04
CA ALA A 186 -12.57 0.25 -0.24
C ALA A 186 -11.10 0.69 -0.18
N MET A 187 -10.20 -0.08 -0.77
CA MET A 187 -8.86 0.34 -1.13
C MET A 187 -8.80 0.52 -2.66
N THR A 188 -8.44 1.70 -3.14
CA THR A 188 -8.48 2.03 -4.57
C THR A 188 -7.16 2.64 -5.04
N ALA A 189 -6.75 2.33 -6.29
CA ALA A 189 -5.62 3.01 -6.92
C ALA A 189 -5.91 4.49 -7.24
N ASN A 190 -7.18 4.87 -7.34
CA ASN A 190 -7.62 6.21 -7.70
C ASN A 190 -8.48 6.83 -6.58
N ALA A 191 -8.20 8.10 -6.26
CA ALA A 191 -8.96 8.87 -5.27
C ALA A 191 -10.05 9.75 -5.90
N PHE A 192 -10.52 9.40 -7.12
CA PHE A 192 -11.53 10.20 -7.81
C PHE A 192 -12.89 10.11 -7.12
N GLU A 193 -13.62 11.20 -7.15
CA GLU A 193 -14.94 11.32 -6.51
C GLU A 193 -15.96 10.30 -7.07
N GLU A 194 -15.82 9.93 -8.35
CA GLU A 194 -16.62 8.92 -9.03
C GLU A 194 -16.42 7.52 -8.43
N ASP A 195 -15.16 7.11 -8.15
CA ASP A 195 -14.84 5.82 -7.56
C ASP A 195 -15.37 5.73 -6.13
N ARG A 196 -15.26 6.81 -5.38
CA ARG A 196 -15.84 6.93 -4.04
C ARG A 196 -17.35 6.77 -4.07
N LYS A 197 -18.05 7.49 -4.96
CA LYS A 197 -19.51 7.40 -5.10
C LYS A 197 -19.93 5.99 -5.45
N LYS A 198 -19.25 5.37 -6.39
CA LYS A 198 -19.50 3.99 -6.80
C LYS A 198 -19.32 2.98 -5.65
N ALA A 199 -18.27 3.16 -4.82
CA ALA A 199 -18.06 2.30 -3.65
C ALA A 199 -19.24 2.38 -2.66
N PHE A 200 -19.72 3.59 -2.35
CA PHE A 200 -20.90 3.77 -1.49
C PHE A 200 -22.17 3.19 -2.12
N GLU A 201 -22.41 3.37 -3.42
CA GLU A 201 -23.55 2.77 -4.13
C GLU A 201 -23.54 1.24 -4.09
N LYS A 202 -22.36 0.62 -4.00
CA LYS A 202 -22.20 -0.85 -3.86
C LYS A 202 -22.30 -1.33 -2.41
N GLY A 203 -22.48 -0.42 -1.44
CA GLY A 203 -22.69 -0.75 -0.04
C GLY A 203 -21.42 -0.74 0.83
N MET A 204 -20.34 -0.11 0.36
CA MET A 204 -19.15 0.15 1.18
C MET A 204 -19.35 1.34 2.11
N ASN A 205 -18.61 1.40 3.22
CA ASN A 205 -18.76 2.40 4.27
C ASN A 205 -17.69 3.49 4.23
N GLY A 206 -16.62 3.28 3.48
CA GLY A 206 -15.51 4.22 3.36
C GLY A 206 -14.59 3.87 2.19
N HIS A 207 -13.57 4.70 1.99
CA HIS A 207 -12.54 4.42 0.99
C HIS A 207 -11.19 4.98 1.43
N ILE A 208 -10.11 4.31 0.99
CA ILE A 208 -8.72 4.67 1.18
C ILE A 208 -8.05 4.61 -0.19
N ALA A 209 -7.32 5.66 -0.56
CA ALA A 209 -6.51 5.64 -1.78
C ALA A 209 -5.18 4.92 -1.53
N LYS A 210 -4.73 4.11 -2.47
CA LYS A 210 -3.38 3.55 -2.51
C LYS A 210 -2.40 4.60 -3.08
N PRO A 211 -1.15 4.72 -2.60
CA PRO A 211 -0.57 3.91 -1.53
C PRO A 211 -1.19 4.22 -0.17
N VAL A 212 -1.26 3.18 0.67
CA VAL A 212 -1.91 3.24 1.99
C VAL A 212 -1.11 4.17 2.91
N ASP A 213 -1.79 5.19 3.44
CA ASP A 213 -1.25 6.18 4.37
C ASP A 213 -1.80 5.91 5.77
N ALA A 214 -0.91 5.75 6.76
CA ALA A 214 -1.26 5.34 8.11
C ALA A 214 -2.31 6.27 8.78
N GLU A 215 -2.13 7.58 8.68
CA GLU A 215 -3.05 8.56 9.27
C GLU A 215 -4.45 8.49 8.64
N LYS A 216 -4.51 8.32 7.30
CA LYS A 216 -5.78 8.21 6.60
C LYS A 216 -6.48 6.91 6.92
N VAL A 217 -5.73 5.80 7.04
CA VAL A 217 -6.26 4.49 7.46
C VAL A 217 -6.88 4.61 8.84
N LYS A 218 -6.13 5.12 9.82
CA LYS A 218 -6.58 5.31 11.19
C LYS A 218 -7.89 6.10 11.25
N LYS A 219 -7.94 7.27 10.62
CA LYS A 219 -9.14 8.13 10.59
C LYS A 219 -10.35 7.43 9.94
N THR A 220 -10.11 6.70 8.84
CA THR A 220 -11.18 6.00 8.13
C THR A 220 -11.73 4.84 8.96
N ILE A 221 -10.87 4.05 9.58
CA ILE A 221 -11.25 2.94 10.47
C ILE A 221 -12.05 3.48 11.67
N LEU A 222 -11.54 4.49 12.35
CA LEU A 222 -12.23 5.13 13.48
C LEU A 222 -13.63 5.65 13.13
N SER A 223 -13.80 6.16 11.92
CA SER A 223 -15.11 6.63 11.45
C SER A 223 -16.08 5.49 11.11
N ALA A 224 -15.58 4.32 10.76
CA ALA A 224 -16.37 3.16 10.35
C ALA A 224 -16.74 2.25 11.52
N ILE A 225 -15.88 2.14 12.54
CA ILE A 225 -16.11 1.36 13.76
C ILE A 225 -16.76 2.29 14.80
N ARG A 226 -18.06 2.23 14.93
CA ARG A 226 -18.84 2.98 15.95
C ARG A 226 -19.13 2.13 17.17
#